data_23fe78a656f3a5281a9a21f7bd0e0553
#
_entry.id   23fe78a656f3a5281a9a21f7bd0e0553
#
_cell.length_a   1.000
_cell.length_b   1.000
_cell.length_c   1.000
_cell.angle_alpha   90.00
_cell.angle_beta   90.00
_cell.angle_gamma   90.00
#
_symmetry.space_group_name_H-M   'P 1'
#
loop_
_entity.id
_entity.type
_entity.pdbx_description
1 polymer ?
#
loop_
_entity_poly.entity_id
_entity_poly.type
_entity_poly.pdbx_seq_one_letter_code
_entity_poly.pdbx_strand_id
1 'polypeptide(L)'
;MSARAGLTESSEPAEHTASRVEQNRSESFDEALTWMYTSSAERLRRVGERLRALPAWLSVLLIYGISRVWGFAVFAVVGQQQLRGPWGEHLSYLSFISTWDAGWYEQIALNGYPSELPVNAMGVVQQNQWAFYPIFPLLSQGISRLTGIAYYPVAATVALLAGFAAAWIIYLLFDASVKAARLARSGSDSADAEPASSLALWGTALVSFLPVAPVLQVPYAESLNLVFLAGALLCLVKGRYGWLVPVAALACLSRPVGVPLGAAAGLWWFACWVRSSRAMGIGTAFVRRAGQLVSALLVCACALVWPAIAWSATGRVDAYTATETAWRGTHLAPIQPWLTQGYIYFGYAAPILLVLLI
;
A
#
# COMPACT_ATOMS: atom_id res chain seq x y z
N MET A 1 10.64 -42.99 84.05
CA MET A 1 11.16 -41.63 84.26
C MET A 1 11.95 -41.22 83.04
N SER A 2 11.48 -40.49 82.18
CA SER A 2 12.21 -39.55 81.28
C SER A 2 11.21 -38.95 80.29
N ALA A 3 11.01 -37.65 80.39
CA ALA A 3 10.15 -36.86 79.50
C ALA A 3 10.88 -36.67 78.15
N ARG A 4 10.19 -36.90 77.04
CA ARG A 4 10.56 -36.44 75.72
C ARG A 4 9.65 -35.29 75.35
N ALA A 5 10.22 -34.08 75.36
CA ALA A 5 9.58 -32.87 74.80
C ALA A 5 9.72 -32.96 73.28
N GLY A 6 8.58 -32.93 72.56
CA GLY A 6 8.56 -32.82 71.09
C GLY A 6 8.65 -31.31 70.72
N LEU A 7 9.63 -30.98 69.95
CA LEU A 7 9.73 -29.72 69.21
C LEU A 7 8.98 -29.86 67.89
N THR A 8 7.82 -29.25 67.77
CA THR A 8 7.17 -28.99 66.49
C THR A 8 7.64 -27.63 65.99
N GLU A 9 8.60 -27.66 65.02
CA GLU A 9 8.97 -26.49 64.26
C GLU A 9 7.82 -26.12 63.30
N SER A 10 7.26 -24.97 63.54
CA SER A 10 6.25 -24.35 62.67
C SER A 10 6.93 -23.73 61.45
N SER A 11 6.79 -24.35 60.30
CA SER A 11 7.31 -23.90 58.99
C SER A 11 6.38 -22.95 58.23
N GLU A 12 5.46 -22.27 58.85
CA GLU A 12 4.43 -21.44 58.24
C GLU A 12 4.73 -19.96 57.93
N PRO A 13 5.82 -19.28 58.40
CA PRO A 13 5.99 -17.85 58.08
C PRO A 13 6.67 -17.54 56.73
N ALA A 14 7.41 -18.49 56.14
CA ALA A 14 8.20 -18.21 54.94
C ALA A 14 7.39 -18.22 53.62
N GLU A 15 6.42 -19.11 53.48
CA GLU A 15 5.57 -19.21 52.28
C GLU A 15 4.61 -18.02 52.15
N HIS A 16 4.05 -17.52 53.27
CA HIS A 16 3.19 -16.35 53.25
C HIS A 16 3.93 -15.05 52.91
N THR A 17 5.20 -14.97 53.22
CA THR A 17 6.03 -13.79 52.85
C THR A 17 6.44 -13.82 51.37
N ALA A 18 6.76 -14.98 50.82
CA ALA A 18 7.09 -15.14 49.40
C ALA A 18 5.87 -14.86 48.50
N SER A 19 4.68 -15.36 48.86
CA SER A 19 3.45 -15.10 48.10
C SER A 19 3.05 -13.59 48.09
N ARG A 20 3.21 -12.88 49.23
CA ARG A 20 2.98 -11.44 49.30
C ARG A 20 3.98 -10.62 48.46
N VAL A 21 5.23 -11.03 48.40
CA VAL A 21 6.23 -10.35 47.58
C VAL A 21 5.97 -10.55 46.10
N GLU A 22 5.54 -11.74 45.70
CA GLU A 22 5.13 -12.04 44.32
C GLU A 22 3.86 -11.30 43.91
N GLN A 23 2.86 -11.25 44.78
CA GLN A 23 1.62 -10.50 44.56
C GLN A 23 1.88 -8.99 44.44
N ASN A 24 2.68 -8.38 45.33
CA ASN A 24 3.06 -6.98 45.23
C ASN A 24 3.88 -6.68 43.94
N ARG A 25 4.66 -7.64 43.45
CA ARG A 25 5.42 -7.50 42.20
C ARG A 25 4.53 -7.55 40.96
N SER A 26 3.50 -8.42 40.96
CA SER A 26 2.53 -8.47 39.87
C SER A 26 1.63 -7.22 39.85
N GLU A 27 1.16 -6.76 41.00
CA GLU A 27 0.36 -5.52 41.11
C GLU A 27 1.14 -4.29 40.63
N SER A 28 2.41 -4.15 41.02
CA SER A 28 3.26 -3.04 40.56
C SER A 28 3.59 -3.10 39.05
N PHE A 29 3.67 -4.30 38.47
CA PHE A 29 3.87 -4.48 37.03
C PHE A 29 2.60 -4.12 36.23
N ASP A 30 1.43 -4.55 36.71
CA ASP A 30 0.14 -4.23 36.09
C ASP A 30 -0.20 -2.73 36.20
N GLU A 31 0.12 -2.09 37.32
CA GLU A 31 0.04 -0.64 37.46
C GLU A 31 0.98 0.10 36.50
N ALA A 32 2.21 -0.36 36.35
CA ALA A 32 3.18 0.23 35.41
C ALA A 32 2.74 0.06 33.95
N LEU A 33 2.21 -1.11 33.59
CA LEU A 33 1.65 -1.35 32.26
C LEU A 33 0.41 -0.46 32.00
N THR A 34 -0.48 -0.36 32.96
CA THR A 34 -1.69 0.49 32.87
C THR A 34 -1.30 1.96 32.75
N TRP A 35 -0.31 2.43 33.54
CA TRP A 35 0.21 3.79 33.44
C TRP A 35 0.88 4.04 32.08
N MET A 36 1.69 3.11 31.59
CA MET A 36 2.31 3.21 30.26
C MET A 36 1.26 3.29 29.16
N TYR A 37 0.23 2.45 29.23
CA TYR A 37 -0.85 2.42 28.24
C TYR A 37 -1.67 3.73 28.28
N THR A 38 -2.13 4.16 29.45
CA THR A 38 -2.92 5.39 29.61
C THR A 38 -2.13 6.64 29.25
N SER A 39 -0.88 6.75 29.69
CA SER A 39 -0.01 7.88 29.36
C SER A 39 0.32 7.96 27.86
N SER A 40 0.49 6.81 27.20
CA SER A 40 0.71 6.74 25.75
C SER A 40 -0.55 7.12 24.98
N ALA A 41 -1.73 6.63 25.40
CA ALA A 41 -3.00 6.98 24.81
C ALA A 41 -3.30 8.48 24.92
N GLU A 42 -3.03 9.09 26.08
CA GLU A 42 -3.18 10.54 26.26
C GLU A 42 -2.20 11.37 25.41
N ARG A 43 -0.94 10.90 25.25
CA ARG A 43 0.01 11.56 24.34
C ARG A 43 -0.45 11.49 22.90
N LEU A 44 -0.90 10.33 22.44
CA LEU A 44 -1.44 10.15 21.10
C LEU A 44 -2.68 11.02 20.87
N ARG A 45 -3.58 11.10 21.86
CA ARG A 45 -4.76 12.00 21.80
C ARG A 45 -4.34 13.45 21.65
N ARG A 46 -3.40 13.93 22.47
CA ARG A 46 -2.88 15.32 22.40
C ARG A 46 -2.20 15.63 21.05
N VAL A 47 -1.43 14.69 20.52
CA VAL A 47 -0.84 14.83 19.18
C VAL A 47 -1.95 14.90 18.11
N GLY A 48 -2.96 14.03 18.21
CA GLY A 48 -4.11 14.06 17.32
C GLY A 48 -4.88 15.38 17.38
N GLU A 49 -5.11 15.94 18.56
CA GLU A 49 -5.77 17.23 18.76
C GLU A 49 -4.96 18.38 18.15
N ARG A 50 -3.64 18.38 18.33
CA ARG A 50 -2.74 19.38 17.72
C ARG A 50 -2.74 19.29 16.19
N LEU A 51 -2.68 18.09 15.63
CA LEU A 51 -2.74 17.88 14.19
C LEU A 51 -4.08 18.33 13.59
N ARG A 52 -5.17 18.17 14.33
CA ARG A 52 -6.51 18.64 13.93
C ARG A 52 -6.64 20.16 13.93
N ALA A 53 -5.88 20.85 14.78
CA ALA A 53 -5.86 22.31 14.81
C ALA A 53 -5.13 22.93 13.61
N LEU A 54 -4.30 22.13 12.90
CA LEU A 54 -3.61 22.56 11.69
C LEU A 54 -4.51 22.41 10.45
N PRO A 55 -4.26 23.17 9.38
CA PRO A 55 -4.87 22.91 8.08
C PRO A 55 -4.60 21.47 7.64
N ALA A 56 -5.60 20.77 7.10
CA ALA A 56 -5.50 19.34 6.77
C ALA A 56 -4.30 19.01 5.86
N TRP A 57 -4.01 19.87 4.89
CA TRP A 57 -2.85 19.69 4.00
C TRP A 57 -1.53 19.65 4.77
N LEU A 58 -1.37 20.51 5.78
CA LEU A 58 -0.15 20.56 6.59
C LEU A 58 -0.04 19.31 7.48
N SER A 59 -1.15 18.87 8.08
CA SER A 59 -1.20 17.63 8.87
C SER A 59 -0.80 16.41 8.04
N VAL A 60 -1.29 16.31 6.80
CA VAL A 60 -0.93 15.22 5.88
C VAL A 60 0.54 15.30 5.49
N LEU A 61 1.07 16.49 5.17
CA LEU A 61 2.48 16.66 4.86
C LEU A 61 3.38 16.26 6.04
N LEU A 62 3.02 16.64 7.27
CA LEU A 62 3.77 16.26 8.46
C LEU A 62 3.73 14.76 8.71
N ILE A 63 2.54 14.13 8.65
CA ILE A 63 2.37 12.69 8.84
C ILE A 63 3.23 11.93 7.81
N TYR A 64 3.09 12.27 6.53
CA TYR A 64 3.85 11.60 5.47
C TYR A 64 5.34 11.90 5.58
N GLY A 65 5.74 13.16 5.82
CA GLY A 65 7.14 13.57 5.97
C GLY A 65 7.85 12.83 7.10
N ILE A 66 7.23 12.73 8.27
CA ILE A 66 7.79 11.96 9.42
C ILE A 66 7.96 10.49 9.02
N SER A 67 6.98 9.90 8.33
CA SER A 67 7.10 8.52 7.88
C SER A 67 8.24 8.33 6.85
N ARG A 68 8.54 9.35 6.03
CA ARG A 68 9.68 9.31 5.09
C ARG A 68 11.02 9.44 5.79
N VAL A 69 11.11 10.27 6.82
CA VAL A 69 12.30 10.36 7.68
C VAL A 69 12.57 9.00 8.36
N TRP A 70 11.52 8.35 8.86
CA TRP A 70 11.63 6.99 9.40
C TRP A 70 12.11 5.99 8.35
N GLY A 71 11.50 5.97 7.15
CA GLY A 71 11.93 5.10 6.04
C GLY A 71 13.37 5.36 5.60
N PHE A 72 13.79 6.64 5.58
CA PHE A 72 15.18 7.02 5.31
C PHE A 72 16.13 6.40 6.34
N ALA A 73 15.84 6.56 7.63
CA ALA A 73 16.65 6.02 8.70
C ALA A 73 16.79 4.49 8.60
N VAL A 74 15.67 3.79 8.36
CA VAL A 74 15.67 2.33 8.17
C VAL A 74 16.56 1.93 7.01
N PHE A 75 16.37 2.50 5.83
CA PHE A 75 17.14 2.14 4.62
C PHE A 75 18.63 2.55 4.73
N ALA A 76 18.93 3.66 5.38
CA ALA A 76 20.32 4.06 5.61
C ALA A 76 21.04 3.06 6.53
N VAL A 77 20.39 2.63 7.61
CA VAL A 77 20.96 1.64 8.54
C VAL A 77 21.12 0.28 7.86
N VAL A 78 20.06 -0.21 7.20
CA VAL A 78 20.09 -1.51 6.52
C VAL A 78 21.13 -1.54 5.41
N GLY A 79 21.22 -0.47 4.60
CA GLY A 79 22.22 -0.37 3.54
C GLY A 79 23.65 -0.43 4.06
N GLN A 80 23.93 0.28 5.17
CA GLN A 80 25.26 0.25 5.80
C GLN A 80 25.59 -1.09 6.47
N GLN A 81 24.58 -1.81 6.95
CA GLN A 81 24.76 -3.13 7.58
C GLN A 81 24.84 -4.27 6.57
N GLN A 82 24.57 -4.03 5.31
CA GLN A 82 24.66 -5.07 4.28
C GLN A 82 26.12 -5.48 4.07
N LEU A 83 26.46 -6.69 4.50
CA LEU A 83 27.82 -7.23 4.42
C LEU A 83 28.09 -8.00 3.10
N ARG A 84 27.02 -8.51 2.45
CA ARG A 84 27.09 -9.24 1.18
C ARG A 84 25.80 -9.06 0.41
N GLY A 85 25.93 -8.80 -0.89
CA GLY A 85 24.78 -8.71 -1.77
C GLY A 85 25.22 -8.53 -3.23
N PRO A 86 24.31 -8.76 -4.20
CA PRO A 86 24.63 -8.63 -5.63
C PRO A 86 24.96 -7.19 -6.04
N TRP A 87 24.68 -6.20 -5.20
CA TRP A 87 24.94 -4.77 -5.47
C TRP A 87 26.09 -4.18 -4.66
N GLY A 88 26.82 -5.00 -3.87
CA GLY A 88 27.97 -4.57 -3.06
C GLY A 88 27.72 -4.61 -1.55
N GLU A 89 28.63 -4.03 -0.80
CA GLU A 89 28.66 -3.99 0.66
C GLU A 89 28.58 -2.54 1.12
N HIS A 90 28.04 -2.32 2.34
CA HIS A 90 27.97 -1.00 3.00
C HIS A 90 27.42 0.12 2.09
N LEU A 91 26.26 -0.14 1.48
CA LEU A 91 25.66 0.76 0.50
C LEU A 91 25.23 2.08 1.14
N SER A 92 25.51 3.20 0.48
CA SER A 92 24.93 4.49 0.82
C SER A 92 23.39 4.43 0.64
N TYR A 93 22.67 5.36 1.27
CA TYR A 93 21.21 5.42 1.13
C TYR A 93 20.76 5.39 -0.34
N LEU A 94 21.32 6.28 -1.19
CA LEU A 94 20.93 6.34 -2.60
C LEU A 94 21.29 5.07 -3.35
N SER A 95 22.46 4.51 -3.10
CA SER A 95 22.88 3.23 -3.72
C SER A 95 21.96 2.08 -3.29
N PHE A 96 21.56 2.04 -2.03
CA PHE A 96 20.68 1.00 -1.50
C PHE A 96 19.27 1.06 -2.12
N ILE A 97 18.66 2.24 -2.18
CA ILE A 97 17.31 2.39 -2.78
C ILE A 97 17.30 2.24 -4.30
N SER A 98 18.47 2.35 -4.95
CA SER A 98 18.62 2.18 -6.42
C SER A 98 18.88 0.73 -6.85
N THR A 99 18.61 -0.24 -5.97
CA THR A 99 18.72 -1.68 -6.24
C THR A 99 17.42 -2.25 -6.82
N TRP A 100 17.42 -3.53 -7.19
CA TRP A 100 16.25 -4.28 -7.68
C TRP A 100 15.60 -3.63 -8.91
N ASP A 101 14.31 -3.30 -8.82
CA ASP A 101 13.53 -2.78 -9.94
C ASP A 101 14.03 -1.43 -10.48
N ALA A 102 14.77 -0.65 -9.66
CA ALA A 102 15.33 0.62 -10.10
C ALA A 102 16.25 0.50 -11.30
N GLY A 103 17.03 -0.58 -11.39
CA GLY A 103 17.88 -0.87 -12.54
C GLY A 103 17.09 -1.14 -13.82
N TRP A 104 15.93 -1.79 -13.74
CA TRP A 104 15.05 -1.99 -14.87
C TRP A 104 14.41 -0.68 -15.35
N TYR A 105 14.01 0.18 -14.43
CA TYR A 105 13.50 1.51 -14.77
C TYR A 105 14.58 2.39 -15.41
N GLU A 106 15.83 2.31 -14.93
CA GLU A 106 16.94 3.01 -15.58
C GLU A 106 17.20 2.48 -16.99
N GLN A 107 17.21 1.16 -17.21
CA GLN A 107 17.36 0.58 -18.54
C GLN A 107 16.27 1.07 -19.50
N ILE A 108 15.02 1.14 -19.06
CA ILE A 108 13.92 1.70 -19.86
C ILE A 108 14.16 3.19 -20.16
N ALA A 109 14.59 3.95 -19.16
CA ALA A 109 14.87 5.37 -19.31
C ALA A 109 15.96 5.66 -20.34
N LEU A 110 17.00 4.83 -20.39
CA LEU A 110 18.15 5.01 -21.26
C LEU A 110 17.95 4.38 -22.66
N ASN A 111 17.42 3.17 -22.72
CA ASN A 111 17.38 2.33 -23.91
C ASN A 111 15.97 2.09 -24.47
N GLY A 112 14.93 2.41 -23.71
CA GLY A 112 13.54 2.10 -24.08
C GLY A 112 13.20 0.62 -23.95
N TYR A 113 12.25 0.19 -24.76
CA TYR A 113 11.75 -1.20 -24.78
C TYR A 113 12.31 -1.94 -26.00
N PRO A 114 12.69 -3.23 -25.85
CA PRO A 114 13.21 -4.00 -26.97
C PRO A 114 12.11 -4.30 -27.99
N SER A 115 12.42 -4.14 -29.28
CA SER A 115 11.53 -4.55 -30.39
C SER A 115 11.53 -6.06 -30.59
N GLU A 116 12.58 -6.75 -30.18
CA GLU A 116 12.68 -8.20 -30.17
C GLU A 116 12.84 -8.69 -28.74
N LEU A 117 12.02 -9.70 -28.35
CA LEU A 117 12.08 -10.26 -27.00
C LEU A 117 13.39 -11.07 -26.84
N PRO A 118 14.17 -10.84 -25.78
CA PRO A 118 15.34 -11.65 -25.52
C PRO A 118 14.94 -13.10 -25.21
N VAL A 119 15.58 -14.04 -25.86
CA VAL A 119 15.34 -15.48 -25.68
C VAL A 119 16.64 -16.21 -25.32
N ASN A 120 16.52 -17.29 -24.56
CA ASN A 120 17.66 -18.18 -24.31
C ASN A 120 17.93 -19.13 -25.50
N ALA A 121 18.93 -19.98 -25.37
CA ALA A 121 19.30 -20.96 -26.42
C ALA A 121 18.17 -21.96 -26.77
N MET A 122 17.15 -22.10 -25.90
CA MET A 122 15.99 -22.95 -26.13
C MET A 122 14.77 -22.17 -26.68
N GLY A 123 14.93 -20.89 -27.03
CA GLY A 123 13.85 -20.04 -27.53
C GLY A 123 12.88 -19.53 -26.47
N VAL A 124 13.17 -19.73 -25.18
CA VAL A 124 12.31 -19.27 -24.08
C VAL A 124 12.60 -17.81 -23.78
N VAL A 125 11.55 -16.98 -23.71
CA VAL A 125 11.65 -15.55 -23.41
C VAL A 125 12.27 -15.35 -22.02
N GLN A 126 13.23 -14.43 -21.96
CA GLN A 126 13.92 -14.05 -20.74
C GLN A 126 13.28 -12.81 -20.10
N GLN A 127 13.62 -12.54 -18.84
CA GLN A 127 13.25 -11.30 -18.14
C GLN A 127 13.67 -10.09 -18.99
N ASN A 128 12.75 -9.14 -19.16
CA ASN A 128 12.98 -7.95 -19.97
C ASN A 128 12.10 -6.78 -19.53
N GLN A 129 12.30 -5.62 -20.15
CA GLN A 129 11.69 -4.34 -19.80
C GLN A 129 10.17 -4.31 -19.93
N TRP A 130 9.54 -5.17 -20.76
CA TRP A 130 8.10 -5.18 -20.96
C TRP A 130 7.28 -5.57 -19.70
N ALA A 131 7.92 -6.11 -18.66
CA ALA A 131 7.29 -6.30 -17.35
C ALA A 131 7.09 -4.98 -16.58
N PHE A 132 7.78 -3.90 -16.97
CA PHE A 132 7.77 -2.60 -16.31
C PHE A 132 7.03 -1.55 -17.13
N TYR A 133 6.25 -0.71 -16.48
CA TYR A 133 5.36 0.25 -17.13
C TYR A 133 6.03 1.60 -17.38
N PRO A 134 5.62 2.34 -18.45
CA PRO A 134 6.43 3.42 -19.02
C PRO A 134 6.39 4.75 -18.27
N ILE A 135 5.31 5.08 -17.54
CA ILE A 135 5.11 6.46 -17.05
C ILE A 135 6.24 6.88 -16.11
N PHE A 136 6.60 6.05 -15.14
CA PHE A 136 7.60 6.41 -14.14
C PHE A 136 9.01 6.59 -14.75
N PRO A 137 9.57 5.63 -15.50
CA PRO A 137 10.91 5.77 -16.07
C PRO A 137 10.99 6.90 -17.11
N LEU A 138 9.97 7.07 -17.97
CA LEU A 138 9.99 8.11 -18.99
C LEU A 138 9.81 9.52 -18.39
N LEU A 139 8.96 9.69 -17.37
CA LEU A 139 8.84 10.95 -16.65
C LEU A 139 10.16 11.31 -15.96
N SER A 140 10.76 10.38 -15.24
CA SER A 140 12.02 10.59 -14.54
C SER A 140 13.17 10.91 -15.53
N GLN A 141 13.22 10.23 -16.66
CA GLN A 141 14.20 10.50 -17.70
C GLN A 141 13.98 11.86 -18.38
N GLY A 142 12.73 12.23 -18.63
CA GLY A 142 12.41 13.56 -19.17
C GLY A 142 12.93 14.68 -18.26
N ILE A 143 12.70 14.56 -16.95
CA ILE A 143 13.19 15.52 -15.95
C ILE A 143 14.72 15.47 -15.87
N SER A 144 15.33 14.29 -15.87
CA SER A 144 16.79 14.11 -15.86
C SER A 144 17.45 14.84 -17.05
N ARG A 145 16.90 14.66 -18.26
CA ARG A 145 17.39 15.35 -19.48
C ARG A 145 17.23 16.87 -19.42
N LEU A 146 16.11 17.34 -18.87
CA LEU A 146 15.84 18.79 -18.77
C LEU A 146 16.73 19.48 -17.74
N THR A 147 17.05 18.78 -16.64
CA THR A 147 17.82 19.34 -15.53
C THR A 147 19.32 19.06 -15.59
N GLY A 148 19.75 18.07 -16.38
CA GLY A 148 21.13 17.56 -16.40
C GLY A 148 21.51 16.73 -15.16
N ILE A 149 20.56 16.48 -14.24
CA ILE A 149 20.80 15.68 -13.02
C ILE A 149 20.72 14.20 -13.40
N ALA A 150 21.56 13.36 -12.80
CA ALA A 150 21.57 11.91 -13.03
C ALA A 150 20.21 11.25 -12.72
N TYR A 151 19.92 10.13 -13.40
CA TYR A 151 18.61 9.47 -13.34
C TYR A 151 18.15 9.10 -11.92
N TYR A 152 18.98 8.42 -11.11
CA TYR A 152 18.57 7.93 -9.79
C TYR A 152 18.16 9.02 -8.79
N PRO A 153 18.92 10.13 -8.61
CA PRO A 153 18.45 11.23 -7.78
C PRO A 153 17.13 11.82 -8.24
N VAL A 154 16.94 11.97 -9.56
CA VAL A 154 15.68 12.46 -10.13
C VAL A 154 14.55 11.47 -9.87
N ALA A 155 14.74 10.19 -10.17
CA ALA A 155 13.73 9.17 -9.99
C ALA A 155 13.31 9.01 -8.51
N ALA A 156 14.26 9.06 -7.57
CA ALA A 156 13.98 9.07 -6.13
C ALA A 156 13.18 10.32 -5.71
N THR A 157 13.53 11.49 -6.26
CA THR A 157 12.79 12.73 -6.00
C THR A 157 11.37 12.67 -6.56
N VAL A 158 11.19 12.16 -7.79
CA VAL A 158 9.86 11.96 -8.39
C VAL A 158 9.02 11.01 -7.54
N ALA A 159 9.58 9.89 -7.08
CA ALA A 159 8.89 8.94 -6.20
C ALA A 159 8.48 9.61 -4.88
N LEU A 160 9.38 10.35 -4.24
CA LEU A 160 9.11 11.06 -2.99
C LEU A 160 7.99 12.10 -3.15
N LEU A 161 8.07 12.96 -4.17
CA LEU A 161 7.05 13.98 -4.43
C LEU A 161 5.70 13.37 -4.82
N ALA A 162 5.70 12.32 -5.65
CA ALA A 162 4.50 11.56 -5.95
C ALA A 162 3.89 10.94 -4.68
N GLY A 163 4.70 10.47 -3.76
CA GLY A 163 4.26 9.96 -2.46
C GLY A 163 3.54 11.03 -1.60
N PHE A 164 4.05 12.26 -1.55
CA PHE A 164 3.36 13.39 -0.90
C PHE A 164 2.01 13.69 -1.57
N ALA A 165 1.98 13.72 -2.90
CA ALA A 165 0.74 13.91 -3.66
C ALA A 165 -0.26 12.77 -3.39
N ALA A 166 0.21 11.52 -3.38
CA ALA A 166 -0.60 10.35 -3.07
C ALA A 166 -1.20 10.43 -1.66
N ALA A 167 -0.40 10.78 -0.66
CA ALA A 167 -0.88 10.95 0.72
C ALA A 167 -2.01 11.97 0.82
N TRP A 168 -1.90 13.10 0.10
CA TRP A 168 -2.98 14.08 0.04
C TRP A 168 -4.24 13.54 -0.64
N ILE A 169 -4.10 12.84 -1.77
CA ILE A 169 -5.25 12.26 -2.47
C ILE A 169 -5.90 11.15 -1.64
N ILE A 170 -5.12 10.33 -0.92
CA ILE A 170 -5.62 9.31 0.02
C ILE A 170 -6.42 9.97 1.15
N TYR A 171 -5.94 11.06 1.73
CA TYR A 171 -6.70 11.82 2.70
C TYR A 171 -8.06 12.27 2.14
N LEU A 172 -8.07 12.85 0.94
CA LEU A 172 -9.30 13.27 0.27
C LEU A 172 -10.23 12.10 -0.05
N LEU A 173 -9.68 10.94 -0.39
CA LEU A 173 -10.44 9.71 -0.64
C LEU A 173 -11.10 9.20 0.65
N PHE A 174 -10.37 9.14 1.75
CA PHE A 174 -10.93 8.72 3.03
C PHE A 174 -11.99 9.69 3.53
N ASP A 175 -11.76 11.00 3.48
CA ASP A 175 -12.75 12.02 3.86
C ASP A 175 -14.04 11.90 3.03
N ALA A 176 -13.90 11.77 1.72
CA ALA A 176 -15.05 11.59 0.82
C ALA A 176 -15.79 10.27 1.09
N SER A 177 -15.05 9.18 1.36
CA SER A 177 -15.65 7.86 1.64
C SER A 177 -16.41 7.84 2.95
N VAL A 178 -15.86 8.43 4.02
CA VAL A 178 -16.54 8.55 5.32
C VAL A 178 -17.80 9.38 5.18
N LYS A 179 -17.74 10.53 4.49
CA LYS A 179 -18.92 11.38 4.23
C LYS A 179 -19.99 10.64 3.43
N ALA A 180 -19.60 9.92 2.37
CA ALA A 180 -20.54 9.13 1.57
C ALA A 180 -21.19 8.00 2.39
N ALA A 181 -20.42 7.31 3.22
CA ALA A 181 -20.93 6.25 4.08
C ALA A 181 -21.94 6.77 5.14
N ARG A 182 -21.68 7.94 5.71
CA ARG A 182 -22.61 8.59 6.67
C ARG A 182 -23.93 8.97 6.00
N LEU A 183 -23.88 9.60 4.86
CA LEU A 183 -25.06 9.95 4.06
C LEU A 183 -25.90 8.72 3.70
N ALA A 184 -25.26 7.57 3.45
CA ALA A 184 -25.95 6.33 3.09
C ALA A 184 -26.69 5.67 4.27
N ARG A 185 -26.29 5.96 5.52
CA ARG A 185 -26.90 5.38 6.74
C ARG A 185 -28.12 6.12 7.26
N SER A 186 -28.59 7.16 6.55
CA SER A 186 -29.78 7.97 6.89
C SER A 186 -29.87 8.51 8.33
N GLY A 187 -29.50 9.76 8.51
CA GLY A 187 -30.10 10.62 9.55
C GLY A 187 -29.66 10.43 11.00
N SER A 188 -28.68 9.59 11.30
CA SER A 188 -28.09 9.50 12.64
C SER A 188 -26.69 10.12 12.63
N ASP A 189 -26.61 11.44 12.47
CA ASP A 189 -25.49 12.17 13.02
C ASP A 189 -25.66 12.16 14.54
N SER A 190 -25.10 11.14 15.18
CA SER A 190 -24.87 11.21 16.62
C SER A 190 -23.90 12.37 16.83
N ALA A 191 -24.26 13.34 17.67
CA ALA A 191 -23.44 14.51 18.00
C ALA A 191 -22.01 14.12 18.48
N ASP A 192 -21.83 12.87 18.90
CA ASP A 192 -20.58 12.29 19.36
C ASP A 192 -19.74 11.60 18.25
N ALA A 193 -20.20 11.63 16.98
CA ALA A 193 -19.43 10.98 15.90
C ALA A 193 -18.17 11.75 15.58
N GLU A 194 -17.02 11.06 15.62
CA GLU A 194 -15.70 11.59 15.24
C GLU A 194 -15.76 12.28 13.85
N PRO A 195 -15.22 13.49 13.67
CA PRO A 195 -15.25 14.18 12.38
C PRO A 195 -14.67 13.33 11.24
N ALA A 196 -15.24 13.41 10.03
CA ALA A 196 -14.76 12.69 8.86
C ALA A 196 -13.28 13.00 8.56
N SER A 197 -12.88 14.26 8.72
CA SER A 197 -11.50 14.71 8.55
C SER A 197 -10.53 14.06 9.53
N SER A 198 -10.96 13.81 10.76
CA SER A 198 -10.14 13.12 11.76
C SER A 198 -9.93 11.66 11.40
N LEU A 199 -10.96 10.93 10.99
CA LEU A 199 -10.84 9.54 10.52
C LEU A 199 -9.97 9.46 9.26
N ALA A 200 -10.07 10.44 8.37
CA ALA A 200 -9.23 10.52 7.18
C ALA A 200 -7.76 10.74 7.52
N LEU A 201 -7.43 11.57 8.52
CA LEU A 201 -6.05 11.75 8.99
C LEU A 201 -5.50 10.47 9.61
N TRP A 202 -6.28 9.77 10.43
CA TRP A 202 -5.86 8.48 10.98
C TRP A 202 -5.65 7.42 9.90
N GLY A 203 -6.56 7.32 8.92
CA GLY A 203 -6.40 6.44 7.77
C GLY A 203 -5.13 6.75 6.97
N THR A 204 -4.85 8.04 6.74
CA THR A 204 -3.63 8.48 6.05
C THR A 204 -2.37 8.15 6.86
N ALA A 205 -2.41 8.32 8.18
CA ALA A 205 -1.31 7.96 9.06
C ALA A 205 -1.04 6.44 9.01
N LEU A 206 -2.08 5.62 9.12
CA LEU A 206 -1.95 4.16 9.02
C LEU A 206 -1.29 3.74 7.70
N VAL A 207 -1.76 4.27 6.56
CA VAL A 207 -1.16 3.97 5.25
C VAL A 207 0.30 4.45 5.17
N SER A 208 0.62 5.63 5.73
CA SER A 208 1.97 6.20 5.69
C SER A 208 2.99 5.42 6.51
N PHE A 209 2.55 4.75 7.58
CA PHE A 209 3.40 3.99 8.51
C PHE A 209 3.27 2.47 8.37
N LEU A 210 2.61 1.97 7.31
CA LEU A 210 2.65 0.53 7.01
C LEU A 210 4.10 0.05 6.89
N PRO A 211 4.43 -1.17 7.31
CA PRO A 211 5.79 -1.74 7.18
C PRO A 211 6.35 -1.68 5.76
N VAL A 212 5.50 -1.74 4.75
CA VAL A 212 5.88 -1.64 3.33
C VAL A 212 5.98 -0.19 2.82
N ALA A 213 5.50 0.79 3.58
CA ALA A 213 5.45 2.19 3.13
C ALA A 213 6.83 2.82 2.84
N PRO A 214 7.97 2.37 3.39
CA PRO A 214 9.28 2.88 2.97
C PRO A 214 9.55 2.73 1.46
N VAL A 215 8.94 1.76 0.76
CA VAL A 215 9.06 1.64 -0.71
C VAL A 215 8.57 2.88 -1.46
N LEU A 216 7.70 3.69 -0.85
CA LEU A 216 7.17 4.91 -1.47
C LEU A 216 8.19 6.07 -1.60
N GLN A 217 9.44 5.87 -1.23
CA GLN A 217 10.55 6.81 -1.44
C GLN A 217 11.69 6.22 -2.30
N VAL A 218 11.51 4.98 -2.74
CA VAL A 218 12.45 4.29 -3.63
C VAL A 218 12.16 4.73 -5.07
N PRO A 219 13.15 4.78 -5.98
CA PRO A 219 12.94 5.18 -7.39
C PRO A 219 12.17 4.11 -8.19
N TYR A 220 10.94 3.84 -7.74
CA TYR A 220 10.00 2.87 -8.28
C TYR A 220 8.68 3.54 -8.67
N ALA A 221 7.84 2.84 -9.43
CA ALA A 221 6.56 3.34 -9.91
C ALA A 221 5.44 3.40 -8.85
N GLU A 222 5.63 2.81 -7.66
CA GLU A 222 4.59 2.62 -6.63
C GLU A 222 3.95 3.93 -6.19
N SER A 223 4.76 4.92 -5.85
CA SER A 223 4.25 6.22 -5.39
C SER A 223 3.45 6.93 -6.48
N LEU A 224 3.96 6.92 -7.70
CA LEU A 224 3.29 7.56 -8.84
C LEU A 224 2.00 6.82 -9.22
N ASN A 225 2.03 5.49 -9.22
CA ASN A 225 0.83 4.68 -9.41
C ASN A 225 -0.22 4.95 -8.33
N LEU A 226 0.20 5.13 -7.07
CA LEU A 226 -0.70 5.41 -5.95
C LEU A 226 -1.42 6.76 -6.10
N VAL A 227 -0.78 7.78 -6.71
CA VAL A 227 -1.43 9.04 -7.10
C VAL A 227 -2.62 8.77 -8.02
N PHE A 228 -2.38 8.00 -9.08
CA PHE A 228 -3.42 7.73 -10.08
C PHE A 228 -4.48 6.76 -9.56
N LEU A 229 -4.10 5.72 -8.85
CA LEU A 229 -5.03 4.74 -8.28
C LEU A 229 -5.96 5.39 -7.26
N ALA A 230 -5.41 6.11 -6.27
CA ALA A 230 -6.21 6.84 -5.29
C ALA A 230 -7.05 7.94 -5.94
N GLY A 231 -6.50 8.61 -6.96
CA GLY A 231 -7.21 9.60 -7.77
C GLY A 231 -8.41 9.01 -8.52
N ALA A 232 -8.26 7.83 -9.13
CA ALA A 232 -9.34 7.12 -9.81
C ALA A 232 -10.44 6.69 -8.81
N LEU A 233 -10.06 6.14 -7.66
CA LEU A 233 -11.01 5.80 -6.59
C LEU A 233 -11.73 7.03 -6.04
N LEU A 234 -11.02 8.16 -5.89
CA LEU A 234 -11.63 9.43 -5.49
C LEU A 234 -12.64 9.92 -6.54
N CYS A 235 -12.32 9.81 -7.83
CA CYS A 235 -13.25 10.12 -8.92
C CYS A 235 -14.49 9.22 -8.86
N LEU A 236 -14.33 7.93 -8.58
CA LEU A 236 -15.41 6.96 -8.43
C LEU A 236 -16.34 7.35 -7.27
N VAL A 237 -15.78 7.59 -6.07
CA VAL A 237 -16.55 7.98 -4.87
C VAL A 237 -17.29 9.30 -5.06
N LYS A 238 -16.63 10.28 -5.72
CA LYS A 238 -17.24 11.60 -6.00
C LYS A 238 -18.16 11.61 -7.23
N GLY A 239 -18.37 10.47 -7.91
CA GLY A 239 -19.21 10.38 -9.11
C GLY A 239 -18.66 11.13 -10.32
N ARG A 240 -17.35 11.42 -10.36
CA ARG A 240 -16.69 12.13 -11.46
C ARG A 240 -16.24 11.15 -12.57
N TYR A 241 -17.19 10.47 -13.18
CA TYR A 241 -16.92 9.38 -14.13
C TYR A 241 -16.16 9.82 -15.39
N GLY A 242 -16.30 11.08 -15.82
CA GLY A 242 -15.52 11.63 -16.94
C GLY A 242 -14.02 11.69 -16.67
N TRP A 243 -13.60 11.92 -15.41
CA TRP A 243 -12.21 11.90 -15.00
C TRP A 243 -11.71 10.52 -14.57
N LEU A 244 -12.61 9.61 -14.22
CA LEU A 244 -12.26 8.24 -13.80
C LEU A 244 -11.44 7.51 -14.87
N VAL A 245 -11.90 7.54 -16.14
CA VAL A 245 -11.25 6.80 -17.23
C VAL A 245 -9.84 7.29 -17.53
N PRO A 246 -9.58 8.60 -17.78
CA PRO A 246 -8.23 9.07 -18.06
C PRO A 246 -7.27 8.87 -16.88
N VAL A 247 -7.72 9.05 -15.63
CA VAL A 247 -6.89 8.80 -14.45
C VAL A 247 -6.59 7.31 -14.28
N ALA A 248 -7.58 6.44 -14.54
CA ALA A 248 -7.39 4.99 -14.54
C ALA A 248 -6.43 4.54 -15.65
N ALA A 249 -6.48 5.14 -16.84
CA ALA A 249 -5.52 4.85 -17.91
C ALA A 249 -4.07 5.17 -17.50
N LEU A 250 -3.85 6.29 -16.82
CA LEU A 250 -2.54 6.62 -16.24
C LEU A 250 -2.12 5.61 -15.16
N ALA A 251 -3.05 5.17 -14.31
CA ALA A 251 -2.76 4.10 -13.34
C ALA A 251 -2.36 2.80 -14.04
N CYS A 252 -3.07 2.40 -15.10
CA CYS A 252 -2.81 1.20 -15.89
C CYS A 252 -1.49 1.28 -16.68
N LEU A 253 -1.03 2.47 -17.06
CA LEU A 253 0.28 2.69 -17.69
C LEU A 253 1.41 2.89 -16.67
N SER A 254 1.10 2.90 -15.38
CA SER A 254 2.09 2.92 -14.31
C SER A 254 2.31 1.54 -13.68
N ARG A 255 1.26 0.72 -13.53
CA ARG A 255 1.30 -0.65 -12.99
C ARG A 255 0.06 -1.46 -13.44
N PRO A 256 0.07 -2.80 -13.34
CA PRO A 256 -1.02 -3.66 -13.82
C PRO A 256 -2.27 -3.62 -12.90
N VAL A 257 -2.85 -2.45 -12.69
CA VAL A 257 -3.99 -2.23 -11.78
C VAL A 257 -5.36 -2.18 -12.48
N GLY A 258 -5.40 -2.32 -13.80
CA GLY A 258 -6.64 -2.11 -14.59
C GLY A 258 -7.74 -3.11 -14.26
N VAL A 259 -7.42 -4.40 -14.10
CA VAL A 259 -8.41 -5.43 -13.78
C VAL A 259 -9.02 -5.20 -12.39
N PRO A 260 -8.25 -5.09 -11.29
CA PRO A 260 -8.83 -4.86 -9.98
C PRO A 260 -9.55 -3.51 -9.88
N LEU A 261 -9.05 -2.45 -10.53
CA LEU A 261 -9.72 -1.15 -10.55
C LEU A 261 -11.03 -1.19 -11.34
N GLY A 262 -11.05 -1.88 -12.48
CA GLY A 262 -12.27 -2.13 -13.27
C GLY A 262 -13.29 -2.94 -12.49
N ALA A 263 -12.86 -3.98 -11.78
CA ALA A 263 -13.73 -4.78 -10.90
C ALA A 263 -14.32 -3.92 -9.77
N ALA A 264 -13.52 -3.07 -9.11
CA ALA A 264 -14.01 -2.15 -8.09
C ALA A 264 -15.05 -1.16 -8.66
N ALA A 265 -14.80 -0.59 -9.83
CA ALA A 265 -15.75 0.30 -10.51
C ALA A 265 -17.04 -0.44 -10.91
N GLY A 266 -16.95 -1.69 -11.38
CA GLY A 266 -18.09 -2.54 -11.72
C GLY A 266 -18.95 -2.91 -10.50
N LEU A 267 -18.32 -3.28 -9.38
CA LEU A 267 -19.00 -3.55 -8.11
C LEU A 267 -19.69 -2.30 -7.57
N TRP A 268 -19.04 -1.15 -7.67
CA TRP A 268 -19.63 0.13 -7.29
C TRP A 268 -20.87 0.46 -8.14
N TRP A 269 -20.75 0.31 -9.46
CA TRP A 269 -21.89 0.45 -10.36
C TRP A 269 -23.03 -0.49 -9.98
N PHE A 270 -22.73 -1.78 -9.76
CA PHE A 270 -23.73 -2.79 -9.41
C PHE A 270 -24.46 -2.43 -8.11
N ALA A 271 -23.73 -2.05 -7.07
CA ALA A 271 -24.32 -1.60 -5.79
C ALA A 271 -25.23 -0.37 -5.98
N CYS A 272 -24.79 0.60 -6.78
CA CYS A 272 -25.59 1.78 -7.12
C CYS A 272 -26.83 1.43 -7.95
N TRP A 273 -26.71 0.51 -8.90
CA TRP A 273 -27.83 0.04 -9.71
C TRP A 273 -28.87 -0.70 -8.87
N VAL A 274 -28.48 -1.66 -8.04
CA VAL A 274 -29.38 -2.38 -7.13
C VAL A 274 -30.14 -1.41 -6.20
N ARG A 275 -29.44 -0.44 -5.61
CA ARG A 275 -30.08 0.58 -4.77
C ARG A 275 -31.10 1.41 -5.56
N SER A 276 -30.75 1.84 -6.77
CA SER A 276 -31.63 2.63 -7.63
C SER A 276 -32.82 1.84 -8.14
N SER A 277 -32.64 0.55 -8.42
CA SER A 277 -33.70 -0.36 -8.91
C SER A 277 -34.86 -0.50 -7.92
N ARG A 278 -34.56 -0.45 -6.61
CA ARG A 278 -35.61 -0.49 -5.57
C ARG A 278 -36.51 0.74 -5.57
N ALA A 279 -36.01 1.89 -6.02
CA ALA A 279 -36.77 3.15 -6.05
C ALA A 279 -37.48 3.42 -7.39
N MET A 280 -36.91 3.00 -8.51
CA MET A 280 -37.39 3.42 -9.85
C MET A 280 -37.61 2.27 -10.85
N GLY A 281 -37.46 1.01 -10.43
CA GLY A 281 -37.51 -0.17 -11.28
C GLY A 281 -36.20 -0.49 -11.99
N ILE A 282 -36.03 -1.77 -12.36
CA ILE A 282 -34.79 -2.36 -12.87
C ILE A 282 -34.32 -1.67 -14.16
N GLY A 283 -35.24 -1.52 -15.16
CA GLY A 283 -34.90 -0.98 -16.49
C GLY A 283 -34.52 0.51 -16.42
N THR A 284 -35.33 1.31 -15.72
CA THR A 284 -35.07 2.76 -15.54
C THR A 284 -33.75 3.00 -14.80
N ALA A 285 -33.48 2.22 -13.76
CA ALA A 285 -32.22 2.30 -13.01
C ALA A 285 -31.02 1.92 -13.89
N PHE A 286 -31.16 0.91 -14.76
CA PHE A 286 -30.11 0.50 -15.69
C PHE A 286 -29.74 1.64 -16.64
N VAL A 287 -30.74 2.20 -17.34
CA VAL A 287 -30.52 3.30 -18.29
C VAL A 287 -29.87 4.49 -17.61
N ARG A 288 -30.37 4.87 -16.41
CA ARG A 288 -29.83 6.00 -15.65
C ARG A 288 -28.37 5.77 -15.21
N ARG A 289 -27.96 4.51 -15.02
CA ARG A 289 -26.61 4.12 -14.58
C ARG A 289 -25.71 3.61 -15.71
N ALA A 290 -26.19 3.57 -16.95
CA ALA A 290 -25.45 3.04 -18.09
C ALA A 290 -24.09 3.72 -18.30
N GLY A 291 -24.02 5.06 -18.15
CA GLY A 291 -22.75 5.79 -18.26
C GLY A 291 -21.71 5.38 -17.23
N GLN A 292 -22.13 4.99 -16.02
CA GLN A 292 -21.23 4.46 -14.98
C GLN A 292 -20.71 3.07 -15.36
N LEU A 293 -21.57 2.22 -15.94
CA LEU A 293 -21.18 0.91 -16.46
C LEU A 293 -20.17 1.04 -17.59
N VAL A 294 -20.44 1.93 -18.55
CA VAL A 294 -19.51 2.22 -19.65
C VAL A 294 -18.15 2.67 -19.10
N SER A 295 -18.12 3.55 -18.11
CA SER A 295 -16.86 3.99 -17.48
C SER A 295 -16.14 2.81 -16.80
N ALA A 296 -16.85 1.92 -16.10
CA ALA A 296 -16.25 0.73 -15.48
C ALA A 296 -15.66 -0.22 -16.52
N LEU A 297 -16.36 -0.45 -17.63
CA LEU A 297 -15.87 -1.27 -18.74
C LEU A 297 -14.64 -0.65 -19.43
N LEU A 298 -14.63 0.67 -19.62
CA LEU A 298 -13.48 1.38 -20.17
C LEU A 298 -12.26 1.30 -19.24
N VAL A 299 -12.46 1.42 -17.91
CA VAL A 299 -11.39 1.22 -16.93
C VAL A 299 -10.83 -0.20 -17.00
N CYS A 300 -11.68 -1.20 -17.13
CA CYS A 300 -11.26 -2.59 -17.31
C CYS A 300 -10.48 -2.76 -18.63
N ALA A 301 -10.94 -2.15 -19.73
CA ALA A 301 -10.28 -2.17 -21.02
C ALA A 301 -8.88 -1.49 -20.99
N CYS A 302 -8.66 -0.52 -20.10
CA CYS A 302 -7.33 0.08 -19.90
C CYS A 302 -6.26 -0.95 -19.49
N ALA A 303 -6.64 -2.09 -18.90
CA ALA A 303 -5.72 -3.20 -18.61
C ALA A 303 -5.06 -3.79 -19.87
N LEU A 304 -5.70 -3.65 -21.03
CA LEU A 304 -5.22 -4.17 -22.31
C LEU A 304 -4.29 -3.21 -23.05
N VAL A 305 -4.21 -1.95 -22.61
CA VAL A 305 -3.42 -0.91 -23.30
C VAL A 305 -1.95 -1.28 -23.34
N TRP A 306 -1.38 -1.68 -22.19
CA TRP A 306 0.04 -2.04 -22.14
C TRP A 306 0.37 -3.31 -22.94
N PRO A 307 -0.37 -4.43 -22.82
CA PRO A 307 -0.21 -5.59 -23.70
C PRO A 307 -0.35 -5.24 -25.18
N ALA A 308 -1.27 -4.36 -25.56
CA ALA A 308 -1.44 -3.93 -26.95
C ALA A 308 -0.24 -3.11 -27.46
N ILE A 309 0.35 -2.25 -26.63
CA ILE A 309 1.58 -1.52 -26.94
C ILE A 309 2.74 -2.49 -27.13
N ALA A 310 2.91 -3.46 -26.22
CA ALA A 310 3.93 -4.49 -26.34
C ALA A 310 3.78 -5.31 -27.63
N TRP A 311 2.55 -5.70 -27.95
CA TRP A 311 2.26 -6.38 -29.22
C TRP A 311 2.62 -5.52 -30.43
N SER A 312 2.20 -4.28 -30.47
CA SER A 312 2.46 -3.37 -31.60
C SER A 312 3.94 -3.11 -31.81
N ALA A 313 4.72 -3.06 -30.72
CA ALA A 313 6.16 -2.80 -30.78
C ALA A 313 6.99 -4.03 -31.17
N THR A 314 6.54 -5.24 -30.78
CA THR A 314 7.30 -6.49 -30.99
C THR A 314 6.75 -7.37 -32.10
N GLY A 315 5.55 -7.08 -32.62
CA GLY A 315 4.82 -7.94 -33.56
C GLY A 315 4.26 -9.23 -32.92
N ARG A 316 4.47 -9.48 -31.64
CA ARG A 316 4.06 -10.69 -30.93
C ARG A 316 2.87 -10.40 -30.00
N VAL A 317 1.73 -11.07 -30.26
CA VAL A 317 0.52 -10.91 -29.42
C VAL A 317 0.75 -11.36 -27.96
N ASP A 318 1.65 -12.31 -27.75
CA ASP A 318 2.00 -12.86 -26.43
C ASP A 318 3.16 -12.13 -25.74
N ALA A 319 3.70 -11.04 -26.31
CA ALA A 319 4.88 -10.36 -25.82
C ALA A 319 4.82 -10.04 -24.31
N TYR A 320 3.73 -9.45 -23.86
CA TYR A 320 3.53 -9.11 -22.45
C TYR A 320 3.40 -10.36 -21.56
N THR A 321 2.56 -11.31 -21.96
CA THR A 321 2.32 -12.53 -21.15
C THR A 321 3.54 -13.45 -21.11
N ALA A 322 4.28 -13.56 -22.21
CA ALA A 322 5.53 -14.30 -22.25
C ALA A 322 6.60 -13.66 -21.34
N THR A 323 6.68 -12.32 -21.32
CA THR A 323 7.55 -11.59 -20.41
C THR A 323 7.15 -11.82 -18.94
N GLU A 324 5.87 -11.68 -18.58
CA GLU A 324 5.39 -11.95 -17.22
C GLU A 324 5.67 -13.40 -16.78
N THR A 325 5.55 -14.36 -17.70
CA THR A 325 5.88 -15.76 -17.45
C THR A 325 7.36 -15.94 -17.14
N ALA A 326 8.25 -15.21 -17.85
CA ALA A 326 9.70 -15.24 -17.61
C ALA A 326 10.08 -14.73 -16.20
N TRP A 327 9.28 -13.83 -15.63
CA TRP A 327 9.47 -13.35 -14.25
C TRP A 327 8.93 -14.30 -13.18
N ARG A 328 7.89 -15.05 -13.50
CA ARG A 328 7.17 -15.92 -12.55
C ARG A 328 7.55 -17.39 -12.61
N GLY A 329 8.35 -17.79 -13.61
CA GLY A 329 8.68 -19.18 -13.88
C GLY A 329 7.93 -19.71 -15.11
N THR A 330 7.35 -20.93 -15.06
CA THR A 330 6.91 -21.64 -16.25
C THR A 330 5.48 -21.38 -16.70
N HIS A 331 4.61 -20.79 -15.84
CA HIS A 331 3.21 -20.54 -16.18
C HIS A 331 2.57 -19.47 -15.27
N LEU A 332 1.51 -18.85 -15.79
CA LEU A 332 0.73 -17.89 -15.03
C LEU A 332 -0.27 -18.64 -14.13
N ALA A 333 -0.11 -18.48 -12.82
CA ALA A 333 -0.98 -19.09 -11.81
C ALA A 333 -1.49 -18.01 -10.86
N PRO A 334 -2.72 -17.50 -11.03
CA PRO A 334 -3.20 -16.28 -10.35
C PRO A 334 -3.24 -16.40 -8.82
N ILE A 335 -3.55 -17.58 -8.27
CA ILE A 335 -3.72 -17.78 -6.82
C ILE A 335 -2.55 -18.56 -6.20
N GLN A 336 -1.93 -19.46 -6.96
CA GLN A 336 -0.89 -20.36 -6.46
C GLN A 336 0.30 -19.66 -5.80
N PRO A 337 0.86 -18.53 -6.33
CA PRO A 337 1.96 -17.84 -5.67
C PRO A 337 1.60 -17.36 -4.26
N TRP A 338 0.38 -16.86 -4.06
CA TRP A 338 -0.10 -16.42 -2.75
C TRP A 338 -0.21 -17.59 -1.76
N LEU A 339 -0.70 -18.73 -2.22
CA LEU A 339 -0.79 -19.94 -1.38
C LEU A 339 0.60 -20.50 -1.08
N THR A 340 1.48 -20.60 -2.07
CA THR A 340 2.83 -21.18 -1.90
C THR A 340 3.70 -20.31 -1.00
N GLN A 341 3.80 -19.01 -1.28
CA GLN A 341 4.57 -18.08 -0.46
C GLN A 341 3.93 -17.89 0.91
N GLY A 342 2.61 -17.78 0.96
CA GLY A 342 1.88 -17.73 2.21
C GLY A 342 2.17 -18.92 3.10
N TYR A 343 2.20 -20.14 2.55
CA TYR A 343 2.52 -21.33 3.30
C TYR A 343 3.97 -21.34 3.84
N ILE A 344 4.92 -20.81 3.06
CA ILE A 344 6.32 -20.69 3.50
C ILE A 344 6.44 -19.78 4.72
N TYR A 345 5.70 -18.64 4.74
CA TYR A 345 5.80 -17.64 5.81
C TYR A 345 4.85 -17.90 6.98
N PHE A 346 3.67 -18.46 6.74
CA PHE A 346 2.58 -18.55 7.72
C PHE A 346 2.08 -20.00 7.92
N GLY A 347 2.68 -20.99 7.25
CA GLY A 347 2.26 -22.38 7.34
C GLY A 347 0.78 -22.57 7.02
N TYR A 348 0.09 -23.41 7.79
CA TYR A 348 -1.33 -23.70 7.60
C TYR A 348 -2.28 -22.51 7.86
N ALA A 349 -1.79 -21.42 8.46
CA ALA A 349 -2.59 -20.20 8.62
C ALA A 349 -2.73 -19.39 7.30
N ALA A 350 -1.90 -19.64 6.29
CA ALA A 350 -1.89 -18.89 5.03
C ALA A 350 -3.26 -18.83 4.32
N PRO A 351 -4.03 -19.92 4.14
CA PRO A 351 -5.35 -19.85 3.51
C PRO A 351 -6.34 -19.01 4.30
N ILE A 352 -6.28 -19.08 5.64
CA ILE A 352 -7.14 -18.29 6.53
C ILE A 352 -6.82 -16.80 6.41
N LEU A 353 -5.53 -16.45 6.43
CA LEU A 353 -5.07 -15.07 6.25
C LEU A 353 -5.44 -14.53 4.87
N LEU A 354 -5.34 -15.35 3.82
CA LEU A 354 -5.75 -14.96 2.47
C LEU A 354 -7.25 -14.65 2.41
N VAL A 355 -8.10 -15.47 3.03
CA VAL A 355 -9.56 -15.23 3.11
C VAL A 355 -9.89 -13.98 3.91
N LEU A 356 -9.13 -13.67 4.97
CA LEU A 356 -9.33 -12.46 5.77
C LEU A 356 -8.85 -11.17 5.07
N LEU A 357 -7.99 -11.29 4.05
CA LEU A 357 -7.46 -10.17 3.27
C LEU A 357 -8.35 -9.82 2.05
N ILE A 358 -9.24 -10.71 1.64
CA ILE A 358 -10.22 -10.54 0.56
C ILE A 358 -11.59 -10.11 1.12
#